data_941bc057d35d597962ef94ab1127b581
#
_entry.id   941bc057d35d597962ef94ab1127b581
#
_cell.length_a   1.000
_cell.length_b   1.000
_cell.length_c   1.000
_cell.angle_alpha   90.00
_cell.angle_beta   90.00
_cell.angle_gamma   90.00
#
_symmetry.space_group_name_H-M   'P 1'
#
loop_
_entity.id
_entity.type
_entity.pdbx_description
1 polymer ?
#
loop_
_entity_poly.entity_id
_entity_poly.type
_entity_poly.pdbx_seq_one_letter_code
_entity_poly.pdbx_strand_id
1 'polypeptide(L)'
;MAEVLVIMTGISATIKLENEKAVTVTKRVEERDTNLKLVVDVNEISRQYCGDDLTLEQAYEKLSTLKQFEFSRKTTNLAMMGVGVGFTIFFGGSIADTGAAIVVGLFLVAFVSAGQDLKFHPFIQDIFAGFGVAFACCLLKEGLGDQMNMDTVMIGSFMPLVPGMAITNAVRDTLRGDYLSGGARVMEAFLKALGIAIGIGIGLALCAKIF
;
A
#
# COMPACT_ATOMS: atom_id res chain seq x y z
N MET A 1 -6.99 -23.22 -26.34
CA MET A 1 -6.65 -21.77 -26.19
C MET A 1 -7.14 -21.32 -24.82
N ALA A 2 -6.27 -20.69 -24.01
CA ALA A 2 -6.65 -20.12 -22.73
C ALA A 2 -6.44 -18.61 -22.79
N GLU A 3 -7.40 -17.86 -22.30
CA GLU A 3 -7.38 -16.40 -22.24
C GLU A 3 -7.74 -15.95 -20.82
N VAL A 4 -6.94 -15.08 -20.25
CA VAL A 4 -7.18 -14.53 -18.90
C VAL A 4 -7.26 -13.03 -19.01
N LEU A 5 -8.41 -12.48 -18.63
CA LEU A 5 -8.63 -11.04 -18.50
C LEU A 5 -8.63 -10.67 -17.03
N VAL A 6 -7.69 -9.80 -16.66
CA VAL A 6 -7.56 -9.26 -15.30
C VAL A 6 -7.90 -7.78 -15.33
N ILE A 7 -8.99 -7.43 -14.66
CA ILE A 7 -9.37 -6.03 -14.43
C ILE A 7 -9.34 -5.73 -12.94
N MET A 8 -9.32 -4.46 -12.56
CA MET A 8 -9.19 -4.07 -11.15
C MET A 8 -10.28 -4.65 -10.23
N THR A 9 -11.47 -4.95 -10.76
CA THR A 9 -12.62 -5.43 -9.98
C THR A 9 -12.94 -6.90 -10.18
N GLY A 10 -12.20 -7.60 -11.04
CA GLY A 10 -12.49 -9.00 -11.33
C GLY A 10 -11.46 -9.68 -12.20
N ILE A 11 -11.49 -10.99 -12.17
CA ILE A 11 -10.67 -11.86 -13.02
C ILE A 11 -11.61 -12.75 -13.79
N SER A 12 -11.42 -12.81 -15.11
CA SER A 12 -12.16 -13.74 -15.99
C SER A 12 -11.14 -14.63 -16.70
N ALA A 13 -11.29 -15.93 -16.55
CA ALA A 13 -10.49 -16.93 -17.23
C ALA A 13 -11.38 -17.74 -18.18
N THR A 14 -11.03 -17.76 -19.47
CA THR A 14 -11.74 -18.51 -20.50
C THR A 14 -10.82 -19.59 -21.04
N ILE A 15 -11.27 -20.83 -21.00
CA ILE A 15 -10.58 -21.97 -21.59
C ILE A 15 -11.44 -22.53 -22.73
N LYS A 16 -10.85 -22.65 -23.90
CA LYS A 16 -11.49 -23.29 -25.09
C LYS A 16 -10.62 -24.47 -25.52
N LEU A 17 -11.17 -25.68 -25.38
CA LEU A 17 -10.59 -26.88 -25.91
C LEU A 17 -11.06 -27.07 -27.38
N GLU A 18 -10.28 -27.79 -28.19
CA GLU A 18 -10.68 -28.18 -29.54
C GLU A 18 -11.93 -29.07 -29.44
N ASN A 19 -12.99 -28.70 -30.16
CA ASN A 19 -14.31 -29.37 -30.20
C ASN A 19 -15.20 -29.27 -28.95
N GLU A 20 -14.87 -28.42 -27.97
CA GLU A 20 -15.72 -28.17 -26.80
C GLU A 20 -16.20 -26.72 -26.71
N LYS A 21 -17.27 -26.51 -25.94
CA LYS A 21 -17.73 -25.15 -25.62
C LYS A 21 -16.70 -24.45 -24.73
N ALA A 22 -16.46 -23.17 -25.01
CA ALA A 22 -15.63 -22.35 -24.15
C ALA A 22 -16.23 -22.30 -22.75
N VAL A 23 -15.40 -22.56 -21.75
CA VAL A 23 -15.77 -22.42 -20.33
C VAL A 23 -15.13 -21.15 -19.80
N THR A 24 -15.96 -20.23 -19.32
CA THR A 24 -15.51 -18.98 -18.71
C THR A 24 -15.87 -18.97 -17.23
N VAL A 25 -14.87 -18.72 -16.40
CA VAL A 25 -15.03 -18.51 -14.96
C VAL A 25 -14.66 -17.09 -14.63
N THR A 26 -15.61 -16.37 -14.02
CA THR A 26 -15.39 -14.98 -13.56
C THR A 26 -15.47 -14.91 -12.06
N LYS A 27 -14.49 -14.27 -11.42
CA LYS A 27 -14.46 -14.04 -9.98
C LYS A 27 -14.26 -12.55 -9.70
N ARG A 28 -15.11 -11.99 -8.83
CA ARG A 28 -14.99 -10.62 -8.36
C ARG A 28 -13.84 -10.53 -7.35
N VAL A 29 -13.04 -9.48 -7.45
CA VAL A 29 -11.99 -9.13 -6.48
C VAL A 29 -12.55 -8.06 -5.55
N GLU A 30 -12.81 -8.41 -4.30
CA GLU A 30 -13.39 -7.50 -3.30
C GLU A 30 -12.32 -6.76 -2.54
N GLU A 31 -11.24 -7.45 -2.18
CA GLU A 31 -10.09 -6.88 -1.48
C GLU A 31 -8.83 -7.04 -2.32
N ARG A 32 -7.98 -6.04 -2.31
CA ARG A 32 -6.71 -6.02 -3.04
C ARG A 32 -5.60 -5.70 -2.08
N ASP A 33 -4.65 -6.61 -2.02
CA ASP A 33 -3.40 -6.42 -1.31
C ASP A 33 -2.25 -7.00 -2.14
N THR A 34 -1.04 -6.54 -1.87
CA THR A 34 0.16 -7.02 -2.55
C THR A 34 0.93 -7.94 -1.61
N ASN A 35 0.73 -9.24 -1.77
CA ASN A 35 1.50 -10.26 -1.04
C ASN A 35 2.61 -10.82 -1.94
N LEU A 36 3.81 -10.23 -1.85
CA LEU A 36 4.96 -10.62 -2.68
C LEU A 36 5.38 -12.08 -2.43
N LYS A 37 5.24 -12.58 -1.19
CA LYS A 37 5.56 -13.97 -0.89
C LYS A 37 4.62 -14.92 -1.65
N LEU A 38 3.32 -14.66 -1.62
CA LEU A 38 2.34 -15.46 -2.35
C LEU A 38 2.60 -15.43 -3.86
N VAL A 39 3.02 -14.28 -4.41
CA VAL A 39 3.41 -14.16 -5.83
C VAL A 39 4.59 -15.05 -6.15
N VAL A 40 5.61 -15.11 -5.28
CA VAL A 40 6.78 -15.98 -5.46
C VAL A 40 6.37 -17.45 -5.40
N ASP A 41 5.60 -17.85 -4.39
CA ASP A 41 5.16 -19.23 -4.20
C ASP A 41 4.30 -19.72 -5.39
N VAL A 42 3.36 -18.89 -5.89
CA VAL A 42 2.54 -19.20 -7.08
C VAL A 42 3.40 -19.30 -8.33
N ASN A 43 4.36 -18.39 -8.53
CA ASN A 43 5.29 -18.45 -9.66
C ASN A 43 6.14 -19.72 -9.66
N GLU A 44 6.59 -20.16 -8.49
CA GLU A 44 7.37 -21.38 -8.36
C GLU A 44 6.54 -22.61 -8.76
N ILE A 45 5.30 -22.72 -8.27
CA ILE A 45 4.38 -23.80 -8.67
C ILE A 45 4.11 -23.76 -10.18
N SER A 46 3.89 -22.57 -10.73
CA SER A 46 3.66 -22.40 -12.17
C SER A 46 4.86 -22.86 -13.01
N ARG A 47 6.08 -22.53 -12.58
CA ARG A 47 7.31 -22.95 -13.27
C ARG A 47 7.49 -24.47 -13.21
N GLN A 48 7.28 -25.09 -12.04
CA GLN A 48 7.36 -26.52 -11.87
C GLN A 48 6.32 -27.26 -12.74
N TYR A 49 5.09 -26.73 -12.82
CA TYR A 49 4.06 -27.27 -13.71
C TYR A 49 4.40 -27.12 -15.20
N CYS A 50 4.88 -25.97 -15.62
CA CYS A 50 5.27 -25.72 -17.02
C CYS A 50 6.58 -26.46 -17.41
N GLY A 51 7.38 -26.88 -16.43
CA GLY A 51 8.60 -27.70 -16.63
C GLY A 51 8.35 -29.19 -16.58
N ASP A 52 7.08 -29.64 -16.52
CA ASP A 52 6.67 -31.05 -16.37
C ASP A 52 7.14 -31.74 -15.09
N ASP A 53 7.56 -30.94 -14.07
CA ASP A 53 7.95 -31.46 -12.75
C ASP A 53 6.74 -31.78 -11.86
N LEU A 54 5.56 -31.26 -12.19
CA LEU A 54 4.30 -31.45 -11.46
C LEU A 54 3.17 -31.85 -12.40
N THR A 55 2.31 -32.77 -11.93
CA THR A 55 1.03 -33.01 -12.60
C THR A 55 0.03 -31.89 -12.31
N LEU A 56 -1.05 -31.82 -13.11
CA LEU A 56 -2.13 -30.83 -12.91
C LEU A 56 -2.74 -30.94 -11.49
N GLU A 57 -2.97 -32.19 -11.03
CA GLU A 57 -3.54 -32.47 -9.71
C GLU A 57 -2.61 -31.99 -8.58
N GLN A 58 -1.31 -32.26 -8.71
CA GLN A 58 -0.32 -31.83 -7.73
C GLN A 58 -0.18 -30.31 -7.71
N ALA A 59 -0.19 -29.65 -8.87
CA ALA A 59 -0.17 -28.19 -8.96
C ALA A 59 -1.41 -27.57 -8.32
N TYR A 60 -2.60 -28.14 -8.59
CA TYR A 60 -3.86 -27.71 -8.00
C TYR A 60 -3.88 -27.88 -6.48
N GLU A 61 -3.42 -29.03 -5.97
CA GLU A 61 -3.31 -29.27 -4.54
C GLU A 61 -2.37 -28.28 -3.85
N LYS A 62 -1.17 -28.05 -4.42
CA LYS A 62 -0.24 -27.03 -3.91
C LYS A 62 -0.86 -25.64 -3.91
N LEU A 63 -1.53 -25.21 -4.99
CA LEU A 63 -2.19 -23.91 -5.06
C LEU A 63 -3.34 -23.78 -4.06
N SER A 64 -4.13 -24.84 -3.86
CA SER A 64 -5.26 -24.82 -2.93
C SER A 64 -4.83 -24.83 -1.46
N THR A 65 -3.65 -25.32 -1.16
CA THR A 65 -3.07 -25.35 0.20
C THR A 65 -2.22 -24.16 0.54
N LEU A 66 -1.95 -23.25 -0.44
CA LEU A 66 -1.23 -22.02 -0.18
C LEU A 66 -1.95 -21.18 0.88
N LYS A 67 -1.26 -20.97 1.98
CA LYS A 67 -1.75 -20.05 3.03
C LYS A 67 -1.27 -18.66 2.75
N GLN A 68 -2.19 -17.71 2.77
CA GLN A 68 -1.84 -16.30 2.78
C GLN A 68 -1.05 -16.01 4.06
N PHE A 69 0.22 -15.63 3.90
CA PHE A 69 1.04 -15.24 5.04
C PHE A 69 0.72 -13.77 5.35
N GLU A 70 0.05 -13.56 6.47
CA GLU A 70 -0.24 -12.23 6.98
C GLU A 70 0.72 -11.88 8.11
N PHE A 71 1.37 -10.74 8.00
CA PHE A 71 2.16 -10.20 9.10
C PHE A 71 1.23 -9.77 10.25
N SER A 72 1.69 -9.97 11.48
CA SER A 72 0.93 -9.49 12.63
C SER A 72 0.80 -7.96 12.56
N ARG A 73 -0.32 -7.43 13.05
CA ARG A 73 -0.57 -5.97 13.10
C ARG A 73 0.58 -5.21 13.78
N LYS A 74 1.17 -5.81 14.82
CA LYS A 74 2.33 -5.22 15.52
C LYS A 74 3.55 -5.11 14.61
N THR A 75 3.83 -6.14 13.82
CA THR A 75 4.96 -6.15 12.87
C THR A 75 4.76 -5.11 11.78
N THR A 76 3.55 -5.01 11.22
CA THR A 76 3.21 -4.00 10.20
C THR A 76 3.35 -2.59 10.75
N ASN A 77 2.86 -2.33 11.96
CA ASN A 77 2.96 -1.05 12.63
C ASN A 77 4.43 -0.66 12.89
N LEU A 78 5.25 -1.60 13.36
CA LEU A 78 6.68 -1.38 13.59
C LEU A 78 7.42 -1.08 12.27
N ALA A 79 7.09 -1.81 11.21
CA ALA A 79 7.65 -1.59 9.88
C ALA A 79 7.27 -0.20 9.35
N MET A 80 6.02 0.24 9.52
CA MET A 80 5.56 1.57 9.12
C MET A 80 6.35 2.67 9.82
N MET A 81 6.57 2.56 11.14
CA MET A 81 7.42 3.48 11.88
C MET A 81 8.87 3.45 11.38
N GLY A 82 9.43 2.25 11.18
CA GLY A 82 10.81 2.09 10.69
C GLY A 82 11.01 2.72 9.31
N VAL A 83 10.03 2.62 8.42
CA VAL A 83 10.06 3.29 7.11
C VAL A 83 10.08 4.81 7.29
N GLY A 84 9.20 5.38 8.11
CA GLY A 84 9.16 6.83 8.36
C GLY A 84 10.48 7.36 8.92
N VAL A 85 11.06 6.69 9.92
CA VAL A 85 12.36 7.02 10.49
C VAL A 85 13.48 6.90 9.45
N GLY A 86 13.50 5.81 8.69
CA GLY A 86 14.49 5.57 7.64
C GLY A 86 14.48 6.67 6.57
N PHE A 87 13.29 7.09 6.13
CA PHE A 87 13.17 8.19 5.17
C PHE A 87 13.55 9.54 5.76
N THR A 88 13.27 9.80 7.05
CA THR A 88 13.74 11.02 7.72
C THR A 88 15.26 11.10 7.70
N ILE A 89 15.96 10.00 8.00
CA ILE A 89 17.43 9.92 7.89
C ILE A 89 17.88 10.10 6.44
N PHE A 90 17.23 9.42 5.51
CA PHE A 90 17.54 9.49 4.07
C PHE A 90 17.44 10.91 3.50
N PHE A 91 16.48 11.70 3.98
CA PHE A 91 16.33 13.12 3.61
C PHE A 91 17.26 14.07 4.37
N GLY A 92 18.24 13.53 5.09
CA GLY A 92 19.26 14.32 5.78
C GLY A 92 18.82 14.84 7.16
N GLY A 93 17.84 14.19 7.78
CA GLY A 93 17.39 14.53 9.12
C GLY A 93 18.47 14.32 10.17
N SER A 94 18.53 15.24 11.15
CA SER A 94 19.42 15.20 12.31
C SER A 94 19.01 14.08 13.29
N ILE A 95 19.81 13.91 14.36
CA ILE A 95 19.45 12.99 15.46
C ILE A 95 18.15 13.44 16.14
N ALA A 96 17.94 14.74 16.29
CA ALA A 96 16.70 15.29 16.84
C ALA A 96 15.50 15.00 15.93
N ASP A 97 15.67 15.17 14.60
CA ASP A 97 14.64 14.83 13.61
C ASP A 97 14.31 13.35 13.64
N THR A 98 15.33 12.50 13.76
CA THR A 98 15.16 11.04 13.87
C THR A 98 14.34 10.66 15.11
N GLY A 99 14.64 11.27 16.25
CA GLY A 99 13.87 11.12 17.49
C GLY A 99 12.42 11.60 17.34
N ALA A 100 12.23 12.76 16.72
CA ALA A 100 10.91 13.30 16.41
C ALA A 100 10.10 12.36 15.46
N ALA A 101 10.74 11.80 14.44
CA ALA A 101 10.11 10.86 13.49
C ALA A 101 9.60 9.58 14.19
N ILE A 102 10.25 9.10 15.25
CA ILE A 102 9.75 7.97 16.05
C ILE A 102 8.42 8.36 16.71
N VAL A 103 8.34 9.54 17.31
CA VAL A 103 7.12 10.01 17.99
C VAL A 103 6.01 10.24 16.97
N VAL A 104 6.29 10.90 15.85
CA VAL A 104 5.33 11.09 14.76
C VAL A 104 4.85 9.75 14.21
N GLY A 105 5.75 8.77 14.08
CA GLY A 105 5.42 7.41 13.68
C GLY A 105 4.44 6.70 14.62
N LEU A 106 4.55 6.94 15.94
CA LEU A 106 3.57 6.44 16.91
C LEU A 106 2.19 7.05 16.69
N PHE A 107 2.11 8.36 16.46
CA PHE A 107 0.85 9.03 16.11
C PHE A 107 0.28 8.46 14.79
N LEU A 108 1.10 8.33 13.75
CA LEU A 108 0.68 7.74 12.48
C LEU A 108 0.05 6.35 12.68
N VAL A 109 0.75 5.47 13.38
CA VAL A 109 0.28 4.12 13.69
C VAL A 109 -1.03 4.16 14.48
N ALA A 110 -1.16 5.05 15.46
CA ALA A 110 -2.38 5.20 16.25
C ALA A 110 -3.58 5.61 15.37
N PHE A 111 -3.40 6.61 14.49
CA PHE A 111 -4.47 7.08 13.59
C PHE A 111 -4.84 6.03 12.54
N VAL A 112 -3.85 5.38 11.92
CA VAL A 112 -4.10 4.29 10.95
C VAL A 112 -4.82 3.13 11.63
N SER A 113 -4.37 2.72 12.82
CA SER A 113 -4.99 1.62 13.57
C SER A 113 -6.42 1.96 13.99
N ALA A 114 -6.67 3.17 14.48
CA ALA A 114 -8.02 3.62 14.84
C ALA A 114 -8.95 3.65 13.61
N GLY A 115 -8.46 4.13 12.47
CA GLY A 115 -9.23 4.14 11.22
C GLY A 115 -9.61 2.72 10.74
N GLN A 116 -8.70 1.74 10.88
CA GLN A 116 -8.96 0.34 10.58
C GLN A 116 -10.01 -0.25 11.53
N ASP A 117 -9.89 -0.01 12.83
CA ASP A 117 -10.83 -0.52 13.85
C ASP A 117 -12.24 0.06 13.67
N LEU A 118 -12.33 1.33 13.27
CA LEU A 118 -13.58 2.03 12.97
C LEU A 118 -14.12 1.72 11.56
N LYS A 119 -13.39 0.91 10.76
CA LYS A 119 -13.74 0.55 9.38
C LYS A 119 -14.02 1.77 8.49
N PHE A 120 -13.23 2.81 8.63
CA PHE A 120 -13.36 3.99 7.78
C PHE A 120 -13.06 3.64 6.32
N HIS A 121 -13.75 4.36 5.42
CA HIS A 121 -13.40 4.29 4.01
C HIS A 121 -11.93 4.68 3.80
N PRO A 122 -11.14 4.00 2.94
CA PRO A 122 -9.70 4.25 2.77
C PRO A 122 -9.34 5.72 2.58
N PHE A 123 -10.11 6.47 1.79
CA PHE A 123 -9.90 7.89 1.57
C PHE A 123 -9.99 8.73 2.86
N ILE A 124 -10.96 8.43 3.72
CA ILE A 124 -11.11 9.09 5.03
C ILE A 124 -9.96 8.71 5.95
N GLN A 125 -9.53 7.45 5.92
CA GLN A 125 -8.38 6.98 6.69
C GLN A 125 -7.09 7.71 6.29
N ASP A 126 -6.87 7.95 4.99
CA ASP A 126 -5.71 8.70 4.50
C ASP A 126 -5.74 10.17 4.98
N ILE A 127 -6.92 10.81 5.05
CA ILE A 127 -7.08 12.16 5.63
C ILE A 127 -6.70 12.16 7.12
N PHE A 128 -7.21 11.21 7.89
CA PHE A 128 -6.88 11.12 9.33
C PHE A 128 -5.40 10.83 9.58
N ALA A 129 -4.80 9.96 8.78
CA ALA A 129 -3.38 9.65 8.88
C ALA A 129 -2.51 10.88 8.55
N GLY A 130 -2.81 11.59 7.46
CA GLY A 130 -2.12 12.85 7.09
C GLY A 130 -2.27 13.93 8.16
N PHE A 131 -3.49 14.10 8.69
CA PHE A 131 -3.74 15.00 9.81
C PHE A 131 -2.89 14.65 11.04
N GLY A 132 -2.86 13.37 11.42
CA GLY A 132 -2.09 12.90 12.57
C GLY A 132 -0.60 13.19 12.47
N VAL A 133 -0.01 12.98 11.28
CA VAL A 133 1.41 13.31 11.02
C VAL A 133 1.66 14.81 11.16
N ALA A 134 0.87 15.65 10.47
CA ALA A 134 1.07 17.09 10.49
C ALA A 134 0.89 17.67 11.90
N PHE A 135 -0.17 17.27 12.59
CA PHE A 135 -0.45 17.74 13.94
C PHE A 135 0.63 17.33 14.94
N ALA A 136 1.10 16.08 14.87
CA ALA A 136 2.21 15.62 15.71
C ALA A 136 3.52 16.38 15.43
N CYS A 137 3.82 16.66 14.14
CA CYS A 137 4.98 17.47 13.76
C CYS A 137 4.90 18.89 14.35
N CYS A 138 3.73 19.52 14.29
CA CYS A 138 3.53 20.86 14.89
C CYS A 138 3.78 20.86 16.40
N LEU A 139 3.16 19.92 17.12
CA LEU A 139 3.34 19.81 18.56
C LEU A 139 4.82 19.63 18.96
N LEU A 140 5.54 18.81 18.20
CA LEU A 140 6.96 18.59 18.45
C LEU A 140 7.83 19.81 18.08
N LYS A 141 7.46 20.53 17.02
CA LYS A 141 8.17 21.77 16.63
C LYS A 141 8.06 22.83 17.70
N GLU A 142 6.91 22.98 18.32
CA GLU A 142 6.71 23.91 19.44
C GLU A 142 7.62 23.56 20.64
N GLY A 143 7.78 22.26 20.94
CA GLY A 143 8.62 21.80 22.03
C GLY A 143 10.13 21.81 21.74
N LEU A 144 10.55 21.45 20.54
CA LEU A 144 11.95 21.30 20.13
C LEU A 144 12.54 22.56 19.46
N GLY A 145 11.71 23.48 19.03
CA GLY A 145 12.13 24.72 18.38
C GLY A 145 12.99 24.49 17.14
N ASP A 146 14.09 25.20 17.04
CA ASP A 146 15.00 25.13 15.88
C ASP A 146 15.84 23.85 15.80
N GLN A 147 15.80 22.99 16.81
CA GLN A 147 16.51 21.70 16.80
C GLN A 147 15.84 20.69 15.86
N MET A 148 14.58 20.92 15.48
CA MET A 148 13.82 20.05 14.61
C MET A 148 13.52 20.72 13.27
N ASN A 149 13.87 20.04 12.16
CA ASN A 149 13.43 20.38 10.83
C ASN A 149 12.07 19.72 10.55
N MET A 150 11.02 20.53 10.73
CA MET A 150 9.64 20.03 10.60
C MET A 150 9.35 19.42 9.23
N ASP A 151 9.87 20.01 8.14
CA ASP A 151 9.63 19.54 6.78
C ASP A 151 10.24 18.16 6.56
N THR A 152 11.48 17.95 7.00
CA THR A 152 12.19 16.67 6.89
C THR A 152 11.47 15.56 7.66
N VAL A 153 11.06 15.86 8.91
CA VAL A 153 10.33 14.89 9.74
C VAL A 153 8.97 14.57 9.17
N MET A 154 8.24 15.58 8.69
CA MET A 154 6.92 15.41 8.12
C MET A 154 7.00 14.56 6.84
N ILE A 155 7.87 14.94 5.89
CA ILE A 155 8.04 14.21 4.61
C ILE A 155 8.47 12.77 4.89
N GLY A 156 9.45 12.53 5.76
CA GLY A 156 9.90 11.18 6.11
C GLY A 156 8.78 10.35 6.74
N SER A 157 8.02 10.94 7.66
CA SER A 157 7.00 10.22 8.43
C SER A 157 5.76 9.84 7.61
N PHE A 158 5.38 10.57 6.55
CA PHE A 158 4.25 10.16 5.72
C PHE A 158 4.64 9.24 4.55
N MET A 159 5.93 8.97 4.30
CA MET A 159 6.38 8.07 3.22
C MET A 159 5.73 6.68 3.24
N PRO A 160 5.45 6.05 4.40
CA PRO A 160 4.72 4.78 4.41
C PRO A 160 3.30 4.84 3.80
N LEU A 161 2.70 6.03 3.74
CA LEU A 161 1.37 6.25 3.17
C LEU A 161 1.40 6.46 1.65
N VAL A 162 2.55 6.83 1.08
CA VAL A 162 2.67 7.14 -0.35
C VAL A 162 2.35 5.92 -1.20
N PRO A 163 1.46 6.03 -2.20
CA PRO A 163 1.02 4.90 -3.03
C PRO A 163 2.04 4.51 -4.11
N GLY A 164 3.31 4.23 -3.71
CA GLY A 164 4.41 3.96 -4.64
C GLY A 164 4.15 2.77 -5.57
N MET A 165 3.64 1.65 -5.03
CA MET A 165 3.31 0.46 -5.81
C MET A 165 2.19 0.71 -6.82
N ALA A 166 1.18 1.49 -6.46
CA ALA A 166 0.09 1.84 -7.36
C ALA A 166 0.60 2.69 -8.54
N ILE A 167 1.45 3.70 -8.26
CA ILE A 167 2.07 4.56 -9.27
C ILE A 167 2.96 3.74 -10.21
N THR A 168 3.87 2.93 -9.67
CA THR A 168 4.79 2.10 -10.47
C THR A 168 4.03 1.13 -11.37
N ASN A 169 3.02 0.46 -10.84
CA ASN A 169 2.21 -0.46 -11.61
C ASN A 169 1.35 0.27 -12.65
N ALA A 170 0.83 1.46 -12.35
CA ALA A 170 0.09 2.28 -13.31
C ALA A 170 0.95 2.65 -14.53
N VAL A 171 2.17 3.09 -14.31
CA VAL A 171 3.13 3.39 -15.39
C VAL A 171 3.43 2.13 -16.20
N ARG A 172 3.71 1.02 -15.54
CA ARG A 172 4.01 -0.26 -16.21
C ARG A 172 2.85 -0.75 -17.08
N ASP A 173 1.62 -0.71 -16.55
CA ASP A 173 0.42 -1.17 -17.26
C ASP A 173 0.15 -0.27 -18.48
N THR A 174 0.27 1.05 -18.31
CA THR A 174 0.15 2.02 -19.41
C THR A 174 1.19 1.79 -20.52
N LEU A 175 2.45 1.57 -20.15
CA LEU A 175 3.52 1.29 -21.12
C LEU A 175 3.34 -0.04 -21.87
N ARG A 176 2.59 -0.99 -21.30
CA ARG A 176 2.21 -2.24 -21.95
C ARG A 176 0.96 -2.14 -22.81
N GLY A 177 0.33 -0.96 -22.87
CA GLY A 177 -0.89 -0.73 -23.64
C GLY A 177 -2.19 -1.03 -22.89
N ASP A 178 -2.11 -1.44 -21.61
CA ASP A 178 -3.30 -1.64 -20.77
C ASP A 178 -3.71 -0.31 -20.10
N TYR A 179 -4.29 0.56 -20.91
CA TYR A 179 -4.68 1.91 -20.47
C TYR A 179 -5.82 1.90 -19.44
N LEU A 180 -6.70 0.89 -19.45
CA LEU A 180 -7.79 0.81 -18.48
C LEU A 180 -7.27 0.47 -17.09
N SER A 181 -6.41 -0.54 -16.97
CA SER A 181 -5.79 -0.90 -15.70
C SER A 181 -4.83 0.20 -15.22
N GLY A 182 -4.02 0.75 -16.12
CA GLY A 182 -3.12 1.85 -15.82
C GLY A 182 -3.86 3.10 -15.32
N GLY A 183 -4.90 3.53 -16.04
CA GLY A 183 -5.73 4.69 -15.67
C GLY A 183 -6.45 4.52 -14.34
N ALA A 184 -7.00 3.33 -14.07
CA ALA A 184 -7.65 3.03 -12.79
C ALA A 184 -6.66 3.09 -11.62
N ARG A 185 -5.43 2.60 -11.78
CA ARG A 185 -4.36 2.69 -10.75
C ARG A 185 -3.87 4.12 -10.53
N VAL A 186 -3.79 4.95 -11.59
CA VAL A 186 -3.49 6.37 -11.46
C VAL A 186 -4.54 7.05 -10.60
N MET A 187 -5.83 6.80 -10.87
CA MET A 187 -6.93 7.39 -10.10
C MET A 187 -6.87 6.96 -8.62
N GLU A 188 -6.59 5.68 -8.35
CA GLU A 188 -6.42 5.18 -6.98
C GLU A 188 -5.27 5.89 -6.26
N ALA A 189 -4.10 6.00 -6.91
CA ALA A 189 -2.95 6.71 -6.35
C ALA A 189 -3.23 8.20 -6.13
N PHE A 190 -3.92 8.84 -7.07
CA PHE A 190 -4.31 10.25 -6.96
C PHE A 190 -5.25 10.50 -5.78
N LEU A 191 -6.30 9.68 -5.63
CA LEU A 191 -7.22 9.82 -4.50
C LEU A 191 -6.53 9.62 -3.17
N LYS A 192 -5.61 8.66 -3.07
CA LYS A 192 -4.82 8.44 -1.86
C LYS A 192 -3.93 9.65 -1.54
N ALA A 193 -3.18 10.15 -2.53
CA ALA A 193 -2.34 11.33 -2.36
C ALA A 193 -3.16 12.58 -1.97
N LEU A 194 -4.34 12.75 -2.58
CA LEU A 194 -5.27 13.84 -2.26
C LEU A 194 -5.78 13.74 -0.82
N GLY A 195 -6.15 12.55 -0.35
CA GLY A 195 -6.57 12.32 1.04
C GLY A 195 -5.48 12.74 2.03
N ILE A 196 -4.24 12.27 1.80
CA ILE A 196 -3.08 12.62 2.65
C ILE A 196 -2.84 14.14 2.64
N ALA A 197 -2.86 14.78 1.46
CA ALA A 197 -2.63 16.23 1.32
C ALA A 197 -3.70 17.05 2.04
N ILE A 198 -4.98 16.68 1.93
CA ILE A 198 -6.07 17.31 2.67
C ILE A 198 -5.85 17.18 4.18
N GLY A 199 -5.50 15.98 4.66
CA GLY A 199 -5.23 15.73 6.06
C GLY A 199 -4.09 16.61 6.60
N ILE A 200 -2.96 16.64 5.89
CA ILE A 200 -1.81 17.49 6.23
C ILE A 200 -2.23 18.95 6.25
N GLY A 201 -2.94 19.42 5.23
CA GLY A 201 -3.39 20.81 5.14
C GLY A 201 -4.30 21.23 6.31
N ILE A 202 -5.23 20.35 6.73
CA ILE A 202 -6.09 20.59 7.90
C ILE A 202 -5.23 20.64 9.17
N GLY A 203 -4.28 19.69 9.33
CA GLY A 203 -3.39 19.66 10.48
C GLY A 203 -2.56 20.93 10.62
N LEU A 204 -1.92 21.39 9.56
CA LEU A 204 -1.15 22.63 9.53
C LEU A 204 -2.02 23.87 9.77
N ALA A 205 -3.20 23.94 9.16
CA ALA A 205 -4.12 25.06 9.35
C ALA A 205 -4.64 25.16 10.79
N LEU A 206 -4.84 24.00 11.45
CA LEU A 206 -5.22 23.97 12.85
C LEU A 206 -4.07 24.45 13.73
N CYS A 207 -2.85 23.96 13.49
CA CYS A 207 -1.66 24.39 14.22
C CYS A 207 -1.43 25.92 14.12
N ALA A 208 -1.53 26.49 12.93
CA ALA A 208 -1.39 27.93 12.73
C ALA A 208 -2.43 28.80 13.46
N LYS A 209 -3.50 28.20 13.99
CA LYS A 209 -4.50 28.89 14.84
C LYS A 209 -4.27 28.70 16.32
N ILE A 210 -3.53 27.65 16.71
CA ILE A 210 -3.30 27.30 18.11
C ILE A 210 -1.97 27.91 18.59
N PHE A 211 -0.99 27.90 17.72
CA PHE A 211 0.37 28.41 17.94
C PHE A 211 0.68 29.60 17.03
#